data_478a45ed4cf926c75f02c679eeb25247
#
_entry.id   478a45ed4cf926c75f02c679eeb25247
#
_cell.length_a   1.000
_cell.length_b   1.000
_cell.length_c   1.000
_cell.angle_alpha   90.00
_cell.angle_beta   90.00
_cell.angle_gamma   90.00
#
_symmetry.space_group_name_H-M   'P 1'
#
loop_
_entity.id
_entity.type
_entity.pdbx_description
1 polymer ?
#
loop_
_entity_poly.entity_id
_entity_poly.type
_entity_poly.pdbx_seq_one_letter_code
_entity_poly.pdbx_strand_id
1 'polypeptide(L)'
;MNLKNKLVLITGGAKGIGLATAQRILNEGGKVILWDFNEDDLNKTVHNFKEQGFDVFSQICNVSNKDQVYSNANIIKEKFGSLDILINNAGTVYTGYMLDRSD
;
A
#
# COMPACT_ATOMS: atom_id res chain seq x y z
N MET A 1 -14.94 11.88 3.86
CA MET A 1 -13.50 11.97 4.19
C MET A 1 -12.74 12.51 2.99
N ASN A 2 -11.86 13.48 3.23
CA ASN A 2 -11.04 14.03 2.16
C ASN A 2 -9.75 13.20 2.04
N LEU A 3 -9.60 12.51 0.93
CA LEU A 3 -8.44 11.64 0.68
C LEU A 3 -7.32 12.33 -0.07
N LYS A 4 -7.52 13.56 -0.48
CA LYS A 4 -6.52 14.28 -1.27
C LYS A 4 -5.18 14.35 -0.55
N ASN A 5 -4.14 13.87 -1.20
CA ASN A 5 -2.76 13.82 -0.69
C ASN A 5 -2.57 12.92 0.54
N LYS A 6 -3.57 12.16 0.95
CA LYS A 6 -3.39 11.17 2.01
C LYS A 6 -2.60 9.99 1.48
N LEU A 7 -1.71 9.46 2.29
CA LEU A 7 -0.90 8.30 1.93
C LEU A 7 -1.51 7.05 2.55
N VAL A 8 -1.89 6.11 1.71
CA VAL A 8 -2.62 4.91 2.11
C VAL A 8 -1.84 3.67 1.71
N LEU A 9 -1.55 2.81 2.66
CA LEU A 9 -0.97 1.50 2.39
C LEU A 9 -2.10 0.47 2.33
N ILE A 10 -2.12 -0.30 1.26
CA ILE A 10 -3.12 -1.36 1.08
C ILE A 10 -2.39 -2.69 0.95
N THR A 11 -2.67 -3.60 1.87
CA THR A 11 -2.14 -4.97 1.77
C THR A 11 -3.08 -5.80 0.92
N GLY A 12 -2.52 -6.68 0.07
CA GLY A 12 -3.31 -7.43 -0.89
C GLY A 12 -3.90 -6.50 -1.96
N GLY A 13 -3.13 -5.50 -2.37
CA GLY A 13 -3.63 -4.45 -3.25
C GLY A 13 -3.66 -4.78 -4.73
N ALA A 14 -3.13 -5.93 -5.12
CA ALA A 14 -3.00 -6.26 -6.54
C ALA A 14 -4.23 -6.95 -7.14
N LYS A 15 -5.22 -7.31 -6.32
CA LYS A 15 -6.42 -8.00 -6.78
C LYS A 15 -7.63 -7.68 -5.92
N GLY A 16 -8.82 -8.00 -6.47
CA GLY A 16 -10.06 -8.03 -5.74
C GLY A 16 -10.40 -6.73 -5.05
N ILE A 17 -10.81 -6.84 -3.79
CA ILE A 17 -11.25 -5.70 -3.00
C ILE A 17 -10.12 -4.70 -2.79
N GLY A 18 -8.90 -5.19 -2.56
CA GLY A 18 -7.74 -4.30 -2.39
C GLY A 18 -7.48 -3.46 -3.63
N LEU A 19 -7.54 -4.08 -4.80
CA LEU A 19 -7.35 -3.36 -6.07
C LEU A 19 -8.45 -2.33 -6.27
N ALA A 20 -9.72 -2.71 -6.05
CA ALA A 20 -10.84 -1.79 -6.21
C ALA A 20 -10.73 -0.60 -5.25
N THR A 21 -10.30 -0.86 -4.03
CA THR A 21 -10.10 0.18 -3.03
C THR A 21 -9.00 1.14 -3.45
N ALA A 22 -7.89 0.61 -3.96
CA ALA A 22 -6.79 1.43 -4.45
C ALA A 22 -7.25 2.35 -5.58
N GLN A 23 -8.01 1.80 -6.52
CA GLN A 23 -8.53 2.60 -7.64
C GLN A 23 -9.38 3.76 -7.14
N ARG A 24 -10.25 3.49 -6.16
CA ARG A 24 -11.11 4.51 -5.59
C ARG A 24 -10.30 5.63 -4.93
N ILE A 25 -9.31 5.25 -4.15
CA ILE A 25 -8.47 6.22 -3.44
C ILE A 25 -7.72 7.10 -4.44
N LEU A 26 -7.15 6.48 -5.47
CA LEU A 26 -6.42 7.23 -6.50
C LEU A 26 -7.34 8.20 -7.24
N ASN A 27 -8.55 7.76 -7.55
CA ASN A 27 -9.54 8.62 -8.23
C ASN A 27 -9.90 9.84 -7.38
N GLU A 28 -9.79 9.73 -6.06
CA GLU A 28 -10.11 10.82 -5.15
C GLU A 28 -8.90 11.65 -4.73
N GLY A 29 -7.77 11.45 -5.40
CA GLY A 29 -6.58 12.26 -5.18
C GLY A 29 -5.65 11.76 -4.11
N GLY A 30 -5.89 10.57 -3.56
CA GLY A 30 -5.02 9.95 -2.59
C GLY A 30 -3.78 9.37 -3.23
N LYS A 31 -2.79 9.05 -2.39
CA LYS A 31 -1.56 8.37 -2.78
C LYS A 31 -1.61 6.96 -2.21
N VAL A 32 -1.18 5.99 -3.00
CA VAL A 32 -1.31 4.59 -2.63
C VAL A 32 0.03 3.88 -2.65
N ILE A 33 0.26 3.08 -1.63
CA ILE A 33 1.32 2.10 -1.59
C ILE A 33 0.65 0.73 -1.61
N LEU A 34 1.10 -0.15 -2.50
CA LEU A 34 0.53 -1.49 -2.63
C LEU A 34 1.50 -2.53 -2.11
N TRP A 35 1.03 -3.39 -1.22
CA TRP A 35 1.73 -4.59 -0.82
C TRP A 35 0.99 -5.80 -1.36
N ASP A 36 1.73 -6.71 -1.98
CA ASP A 36 1.18 -8.00 -2.41
C ASP A 36 2.32 -8.99 -2.48
N PHE A 37 2.06 -10.25 -2.19
CA PHE A 37 3.11 -11.26 -2.27
C PHE A 37 3.30 -11.77 -3.70
N ASN A 38 2.34 -11.54 -4.57
CA ASN A 38 2.41 -12.01 -5.96
C ASN A 38 3.00 -10.92 -6.84
N GLU A 39 4.24 -11.13 -7.25
CA GLU A 39 4.99 -10.15 -8.03
C GLU A 39 4.34 -9.85 -9.38
N ASP A 40 3.88 -10.87 -10.07
CA ASP A 40 3.27 -10.68 -11.40
C ASP A 40 2.00 -9.86 -11.32
N ASP A 41 1.13 -10.17 -10.36
CA ASP A 41 -0.10 -9.41 -10.16
C ASP A 41 0.20 -7.97 -9.78
N LEU A 42 1.19 -7.78 -8.92
CA LEU A 42 1.58 -6.45 -8.47
C LEU A 42 2.09 -5.61 -9.64
N ASN A 43 2.95 -6.19 -10.47
CA ASN A 43 3.51 -5.49 -11.63
C ASN A 43 2.43 -5.11 -12.64
N LYS A 44 1.46 -5.99 -12.88
CA LYS A 44 0.34 -5.69 -13.77
C LYS A 44 -0.50 -4.55 -13.25
N THR A 45 -0.77 -4.56 -11.96
CA THR A 45 -1.58 -3.52 -11.31
C THR A 45 -0.88 -2.17 -11.36
N VAL A 46 0.40 -2.14 -11.04
CA VAL A 46 1.19 -0.90 -11.10
C VAL A 46 1.21 -0.35 -12.53
N HIS A 47 1.42 -1.22 -13.51
CA HIS A 47 1.42 -0.81 -14.92
C HIS A 47 0.08 -0.22 -15.32
N ASN A 48 -1.01 -0.88 -14.93
CA ASN A 48 -2.36 -0.41 -15.23
C ASN A 48 -2.63 0.98 -14.64
N PHE A 49 -2.25 1.19 -13.38
CA PHE A 49 -2.41 2.51 -12.76
C PHE A 49 -1.56 3.56 -13.44
N LYS A 50 -0.34 3.20 -13.83
CA LYS A 50 0.55 4.13 -14.52
C LYS A 50 -0.05 4.57 -15.85
N GLU A 51 -0.68 3.65 -16.57
CA GLU A 51 -1.36 4.00 -17.83
C GLU A 51 -2.53 4.94 -17.61
N GLN A 52 -3.14 4.92 -16.43
CA GLN A 52 -4.19 5.85 -16.06
C GLN A 52 -3.65 7.20 -15.60
N GLY A 53 -2.33 7.35 -15.51
CA GLY A 53 -1.70 8.58 -15.06
C GLY A 53 -1.41 8.62 -13.57
N PHE A 54 -1.58 7.50 -12.87
CA PHE A 54 -1.30 7.42 -11.44
C PHE A 54 0.10 6.87 -11.19
N ASP A 55 0.77 7.46 -10.21
CA ASP A 55 2.08 7.01 -9.76
C ASP A 55 1.90 6.32 -8.41
N VAL A 56 2.06 5.00 -8.37
CA VAL A 56 1.90 4.22 -7.15
C VAL A 56 3.23 3.56 -6.77
N PHE A 57 3.48 3.50 -5.47
CA PHE A 57 4.63 2.79 -4.94
C PHE A 57 4.19 1.39 -4.57
N SER A 58 5.01 0.40 -4.89
CA SER A 58 4.67 -0.99 -4.61
C SER A 58 5.85 -1.73 -4.02
N GLN A 59 5.54 -2.71 -3.19
CA GLN A 59 6.55 -3.57 -2.60
C GLN A 59 6.00 -4.99 -2.55
N ILE A 60 6.85 -5.96 -2.92
CA ILE A 60 6.49 -7.37 -2.73
C ILE A 60 6.58 -7.64 -1.23
N CYS A 61 5.49 -8.12 -0.65
CA CYS A 61 5.44 -8.36 0.78
C CYS A 61 4.50 -9.50 1.13
N ASN A 62 5.03 -10.47 1.86
CA ASN A 62 4.23 -11.50 2.52
C ASN A 62 3.91 -10.98 3.92
N VAL A 63 2.65 -10.62 4.16
CA VAL A 63 2.25 -9.99 5.43
C VAL A 63 2.33 -10.93 6.63
N SER A 64 2.49 -12.23 6.40
CA SER A 64 2.73 -13.19 7.49
C SER A 64 4.21 -13.31 7.84
N ASN A 65 5.09 -12.67 7.10
CA ASN A 65 6.51 -12.66 7.37
C ASN A 65 6.89 -11.35 8.06
N LYS A 66 7.14 -11.44 9.36
CA LYS A 66 7.41 -10.28 10.21
C LYS A 66 8.59 -9.44 9.70
N ASP A 67 9.67 -10.11 9.28
CA ASP A 67 10.86 -9.42 8.84
C ASP A 67 10.61 -8.63 7.55
N GLN A 68 9.84 -9.21 6.63
CA GLN A 68 9.47 -8.50 5.41
C GLN A 68 8.60 -7.28 5.71
N VAL A 69 7.65 -7.43 6.63
CA VAL A 69 6.79 -6.31 7.02
C VAL A 69 7.63 -5.17 7.61
N TYR A 70 8.52 -5.48 8.52
CA TYR A 70 9.34 -4.45 9.17
C TYR A 70 10.29 -3.80 8.17
N SER A 71 10.95 -4.59 7.32
CA SER A 71 11.87 -4.07 6.33
C SER A 71 11.16 -3.14 5.34
N ASN A 72 10.01 -3.57 4.83
CA ASN A 72 9.24 -2.77 3.89
C ASN A 72 8.66 -1.53 4.54
N ALA A 73 8.24 -1.63 5.80
CA ALA A 73 7.73 -0.48 6.55
C ALA A 73 8.82 0.57 6.76
N ASN A 74 10.04 0.14 7.03
CA ASN A 74 11.16 1.06 7.18
C ASN A 74 11.45 1.81 5.89
N ILE A 75 11.34 1.14 4.76
CA ILE A 75 11.52 1.80 3.45
C ILE A 75 10.46 2.86 3.24
N ILE A 76 9.21 2.56 3.59
CA ILE A 76 8.12 3.53 3.50
C ILE A 76 8.41 4.74 4.39
N LYS A 77 8.85 4.49 5.61
CA LYS A 77 9.15 5.56 6.55
C LYS A 77 10.25 6.47 6.04
N GLU A 78 11.31 5.89 5.48
CA GLU A 78 12.41 6.67 4.93
C GLU A 78 12.00 7.47 3.70
N LYS A 79 11.15 6.89 2.86
CA LYS A 79 10.77 7.52 1.60
C LYS A 79 9.66 8.55 1.77
N PHE A 80 8.69 8.29 2.63
CA PHE A 80 7.47 9.09 2.75
C PHE A 80 7.28 9.75 4.11
N GLY A 81 7.96 9.29 5.13
CA GLY A 81 7.79 9.77 6.50
C GLY A 81 6.82 8.93 7.30
N SER A 82 5.53 9.07 7.06
CA SER A 82 4.53 8.32 7.79
C SER A 82 3.32 8.04 6.90
N LEU A 83 2.54 7.05 7.32
CA LEU A 83 1.27 6.72 6.66
C LEU A 83 0.14 7.50 7.31
N ASP A 84 -0.85 7.86 6.51
CA ASP A 84 -2.10 8.41 7.02
C ASP A 84 -3.10 7.31 7.32
N ILE A 85 -3.15 6.27 6.47
CA ILE A 85 -4.15 5.21 6.56
C ILE A 85 -3.51 3.87 6.20
N LEU A 86 -3.90 2.82 6.93
CA LEU A 86 -3.55 1.45 6.58
C LEU A 86 -4.82 0.67 6.34
N ILE A 87 -4.94 0.06 5.17
CA ILE A 87 -6.05 -0.83 4.84
C ILE A 87 -5.51 -2.25 4.77
N ASN A 88 -5.87 -3.05 5.77
CA ASN A 88 -5.38 -4.43 5.87
C ASN A 88 -6.36 -5.37 5.17
N ASN A 89 -6.11 -5.64 3.91
CA ASN A 89 -6.95 -6.51 3.08
C ASN A 89 -6.37 -7.91 2.91
N ALA A 90 -5.13 -8.14 3.30
CA ALA A 90 -4.45 -9.41 3.06
C ALA A 90 -4.37 -10.31 4.29
N GLY A 91 -5.16 -10.02 5.34
CA GLY A 91 -5.14 -10.79 6.57
C GLY A 91 -4.31 -10.12 7.65
N THR A 92 -3.67 -10.91 8.51
CA THR A 92 -2.91 -10.36 9.63
C THR A 92 -1.66 -9.62 9.17
N VAL A 93 -1.48 -8.41 9.68
CA VAL A 93 -0.27 -7.64 9.49
C VAL A 93 0.06 -6.95 10.82
N TYR A 94 1.31 -6.54 10.99
CA TYR A 94 1.74 -5.91 12.25
C TYR A 94 1.37 -4.42 12.23
N THR A 95 0.07 -4.16 12.37
CA THR A 95 -0.48 -2.81 12.19
C THR A 95 -0.01 -1.84 13.27
N GLY A 96 0.11 -2.32 14.52
CA GLY A 96 0.60 -1.48 15.60
C GLY A 96 1.96 -0.89 15.28
N TYR A 97 2.86 -1.72 14.77
CA TYR A 97 4.18 -1.24 14.37
C TYR A 97 4.07 -0.15 13.32
N MET A 98 3.23 -0.36 12.31
CA MET A 98 3.11 0.57 11.20
C MET A 98 2.55 1.92 11.64
N LEU A 99 1.50 1.92 12.45
CA LEU A 99 0.77 3.13 12.80
C LEU A 99 1.35 3.85 14.02
N ASP A 100 1.84 3.08 14.99
CA ASP A 100 2.38 3.66 16.22
C ASP A 100 3.77 4.26 16.06
N ARG A 101 4.37 4.09 14.91
CA ARG A 101 5.71 4.59 14.61
C ARG A 101 5.69 5.92 13.89
N SER A 102 4.61 6.61 13.98
CA SER A 102 4.45 7.89 13.28
C SER A 102 5.30 9.01 13.87
N ASP A 103 5.72 8.85 15.09
CA ASP A 103 6.55 9.85 15.78
C ASP A 103 8.00 9.85 15.34
#